data_bcd2728dfa6ae8f77517a9d6662da3f5
#
_entry.id   bcd2728dfa6ae8f77517a9d6662da3f5
#
_cell.length_a   1.000
_cell.length_b   1.000
_cell.length_c   1.000
_cell.angle_alpha   90.00
_cell.angle_beta   90.00
_cell.angle_gamma   90.00
#
_symmetry.space_group_name_H-M   'P 1'
#
loop_
_entity.id
_entity.type
_entity.pdbx_description
1 polymer ?
#
loop_
_entity_poly.entity_id
_entity_poly.type
_entity_poly.pdbx_seq_one_letter_code
_entity_poly.pdbx_strand_id
1 'polypeptide(L)'
;MSQHSGSQHRGNDGGLHDQSHPVEIVRSETVFRGHVWDVRQDTFLYGGEEVTREFVAHTGAVAVLALDEKERVLLIRQYRHPIGERDWEIPAGLLDIAGEDALGAAQRELAEEVDLQAADWHILSDIRTSPGGNSEIVRIYLARGVSATADVFARTEEEVDIEKRWVPLDEAVDAFLARDIQNSILGNAVLAAYVSRAKGWVTLGPAVAPLPPRAVPLQD
;
A
#
# COMPACT_ATOMS: atom_id res chain seq x y z
N MET A 1 -12.22 35.27 -20.09
CA MET A 1 -11.75 35.42 -18.69
C MET A 1 -11.51 34.02 -18.18
N SER A 2 -10.27 33.58 -18.22
CA SER A 2 -9.82 32.20 -17.94
C SER A 2 -9.31 32.20 -16.49
N GLN A 3 -9.98 31.49 -15.58
CA GLN A 3 -9.49 31.32 -14.21
C GLN A 3 -8.57 30.11 -14.16
N HIS A 4 -7.28 30.37 -14.01
CA HIS A 4 -6.29 29.37 -13.65
C HIS A 4 -6.47 29.03 -12.16
N SER A 5 -6.90 27.81 -11.86
CA SER A 5 -6.84 27.27 -10.51
C SER A 5 -5.38 26.88 -10.24
N GLY A 6 -4.68 27.71 -9.46
CA GLY A 6 -3.33 27.43 -9.02
C GLY A 6 -3.31 26.24 -8.04
N SER A 7 -2.57 25.20 -8.38
CA SER A 7 -2.14 24.18 -7.43
C SER A 7 -1.27 24.87 -6.40
N GLN A 8 -1.71 24.90 -5.14
CA GLN A 8 -0.87 25.38 -4.04
C GLN A 8 0.28 24.39 -3.83
N HIS A 9 1.46 24.73 -4.36
CA HIS A 9 2.71 24.16 -3.91
C HIS A 9 2.85 24.49 -2.41
N ARG A 10 2.90 23.46 -1.55
CA ARG A 10 3.35 23.66 -0.17
C ARG A 10 4.76 24.20 -0.25
N GLY A 11 4.93 25.42 0.22
CA GLY A 11 6.22 26.10 0.24
C GLY A 11 7.27 25.29 1.02
N ASN A 12 8.52 25.38 0.62
CA ASN A 12 9.67 24.77 1.27
C ASN A 12 9.89 25.46 2.65
N ASP A 13 9.24 24.94 3.69
CA ASP A 13 9.33 25.45 5.06
C ASP A 13 10.47 24.82 5.89
N GLY A 14 11.43 24.14 5.24
CA GLY A 14 12.59 23.53 5.89
C GLY A 14 12.31 22.24 6.65
N GLY A 15 11.07 21.71 6.62
CA GLY A 15 10.72 20.44 7.22
C GLY A 15 11.24 19.23 6.44
N LEU A 16 11.36 18.08 7.11
CA LEU A 16 11.70 16.81 6.45
C LEU A 16 10.51 16.30 5.64
N HIS A 17 10.62 16.31 4.31
CA HIS A 17 9.60 15.81 3.38
C HIS A 17 10.24 15.37 2.06
N ASP A 18 9.58 14.43 1.36
CA ASP A 18 9.98 14.03 0.02
C ASP A 18 9.74 15.17 -0.98
N GLN A 19 10.68 15.36 -1.89
CA GLN A 19 10.58 16.36 -2.95
C GLN A 19 10.30 15.69 -4.29
N SER A 20 9.29 16.18 -5.01
CA SER A 20 9.11 15.82 -6.41
C SER A 20 10.26 16.37 -7.24
N HIS A 21 10.87 15.51 -8.06
CA HIS A 21 11.97 15.90 -8.95
C HIS A 21 11.70 15.32 -10.35
N PRO A 22 10.77 15.95 -11.11
CA PRO A 22 10.49 15.50 -12.48
C PRO A 22 11.73 15.68 -13.36
N VAL A 23 11.99 14.69 -14.21
CA VAL A 23 13.07 14.71 -15.20
C VAL A 23 12.50 14.63 -16.61
N GLU A 24 13.28 15.07 -17.60
CA GLU A 24 12.93 14.91 -19.01
C GLU A 24 13.10 13.45 -19.42
N ILE A 25 12.02 12.82 -19.88
CA ILE A 25 12.03 11.44 -20.41
C ILE A 25 12.34 11.50 -21.91
N VAL A 26 13.50 10.98 -22.28
CA VAL A 26 13.95 10.91 -23.68
C VAL A 26 13.28 9.76 -24.41
N ARG A 27 13.18 8.60 -23.75
CA ARG A 27 12.52 7.40 -24.28
C ARG A 27 11.91 6.59 -23.14
N SER A 28 10.75 6.00 -23.42
CA SER A 28 10.07 5.09 -22.49
C SER A 28 9.43 3.96 -23.29
N GLU A 29 9.69 2.73 -22.90
CA GLU A 29 9.16 1.54 -23.56
C GLU A 29 8.88 0.41 -22.57
N THR A 30 7.89 -0.44 -22.88
CA THR A 30 7.67 -1.69 -22.15
C THR A 30 8.58 -2.76 -22.76
N VAL A 31 9.59 -3.19 -22.01
CA VAL A 31 10.58 -4.18 -22.46
C VAL A 31 10.16 -5.63 -22.16
N PHE A 32 9.24 -5.81 -21.23
CA PHE A 32 8.62 -7.10 -20.95
C PHE A 32 7.15 -6.88 -20.56
N ARG A 33 6.26 -7.62 -21.21
CA ARG A 33 4.84 -7.68 -20.83
C ARG A 33 4.59 -8.95 -20.04
N GLY A 34 4.33 -8.79 -18.74
CA GLY A 34 3.99 -9.89 -17.85
C GLY A 34 2.49 -10.19 -17.84
N HIS A 35 2.12 -11.22 -17.10
CA HIS A 35 0.70 -11.52 -16.86
C HIS A 35 0.08 -10.55 -15.84
N VAL A 36 0.85 -10.20 -14.83
CA VAL A 36 0.44 -9.26 -13.76
C VAL A 36 1.22 -7.95 -13.84
N TRP A 37 2.53 -8.02 -14.08
CA TRP A 37 3.42 -6.86 -14.05
C TRP A 37 4.13 -6.67 -15.38
N ASP A 38 4.17 -5.44 -15.85
CA ASP A 38 5.04 -5.02 -16.95
C ASP A 38 6.38 -4.51 -16.40
N VAL A 39 7.45 -4.74 -17.17
CA VAL A 39 8.74 -4.08 -16.94
C VAL A 39 8.90 -2.98 -17.98
N ARG A 40 9.10 -1.76 -17.50
CA ARG A 40 9.40 -0.59 -18.33
C ARG A 40 10.87 -0.25 -18.27
N GLN A 41 11.37 0.33 -19.38
CA GLN A 41 12.67 0.94 -19.46
C GLN A 41 12.50 2.40 -19.86
N ASP A 42 12.97 3.31 -19.00
CA ASP A 42 12.99 4.74 -19.26
C ASP A 42 14.44 5.22 -19.42
N THR A 43 14.69 5.99 -20.50
CA THR A 43 15.90 6.80 -20.64
C THR A 43 15.52 8.25 -20.38
N PHE A 44 16.21 8.90 -19.45
CA PHE A 44 15.92 10.26 -19.01
C PHE A 44 17.19 11.07 -18.80
N LEU A 45 17.06 12.40 -18.82
CA LEU A 45 18.18 13.31 -18.55
C LEU A 45 18.35 13.52 -17.04
N TYR A 46 19.58 13.26 -16.54
CA TYR A 46 19.94 13.53 -15.15
C TYR A 46 21.37 14.07 -15.06
N GLY A 47 21.51 15.27 -14.49
CA GLY A 47 22.82 15.92 -14.39
C GLY A 47 23.45 16.28 -15.76
N GLY A 48 22.66 16.36 -16.82
CA GLY A 48 23.12 16.64 -18.19
C GLY A 48 23.51 15.40 -19.00
N GLU A 49 23.35 14.21 -18.44
CA GLU A 49 23.63 12.91 -19.10
C GLU A 49 22.37 12.08 -19.24
N GLU A 50 22.34 11.21 -20.25
CA GLU A 50 21.30 10.20 -20.42
C GLU A 50 21.54 9.03 -19.46
N VAL A 51 20.50 8.69 -18.68
CA VAL A 51 20.50 7.57 -17.73
C VAL A 51 19.36 6.65 -18.10
N THR A 52 19.62 5.34 -18.19
CA THR A 52 18.57 4.34 -18.43
C THR A 52 18.31 3.51 -17.20
N ARG A 53 17.03 3.25 -16.88
CA ARG A 53 16.59 2.39 -15.78
C ARG A 53 15.42 1.53 -16.20
N GLU A 54 15.46 0.29 -15.75
CA GLU A 54 14.34 -0.65 -15.81
C GLU A 54 13.64 -0.69 -14.44
N PHE A 55 12.32 -0.83 -14.48
CA PHE A 55 11.52 -0.96 -13.26
C PHE A 55 10.22 -1.70 -13.52
N VAL A 56 9.67 -2.33 -12.48
CA VAL A 56 8.32 -2.89 -12.51
C VAL A 56 7.31 -1.74 -12.48
N ALA A 57 6.45 -1.66 -13.50
CA ALA A 57 5.35 -0.71 -13.57
C ALA A 57 4.16 -1.26 -12.79
N HIS A 58 3.95 -0.76 -11.58
CA HIS A 58 2.96 -1.27 -10.63
C HIS A 58 1.72 -0.39 -10.57
N THR A 59 0.53 -1.01 -10.49
CA THR A 59 -0.76 -0.30 -10.38
C THR A 59 -0.94 0.43 -9.05
N GLY A 60 -0.12 0.11 -8.05
CA GLY A 60 -0.31 0.48 -6.65
C GLY A 60 -1.17 -0.55 -5.94
N ALA A 61 -1.24 -0.45 -4.63
CA ALA A 61 -2.00 -1.35 -3.80
C ALA A 61 -2.59 -0.63 -2.57
N VAL A 62 -3.52 -1.29 -1.92
CA VAL A 62 -4.02 -0.97 -0.59
C VAL A 62 -3.74 -2.12 0.36
N ALA A 63 -3.58 -1.81 1.64
CA ALA A 63 -3.49 -2.80 2.70
C ALA A 63 -4.33 -2.36 3.90
N VAL A 64 -4.83 -3.30 4.68
CA VAL A 64 -5.78 -3.02 5.76
C VAL A 64 -5.29 -3.62 7.08
N LEU A 65 -4.92 -2.76 8.02
CA LEU A 65 -4.73 -3.16 9.41
C LEU A 65 -6.09 -3.12 10.14
N ALA A 66 -6.77 -4.25 10.19
CA ALA A 66 -8.00 -4.40 10.95
C ALA A 66 -7.67 -4.52 12.44
N LEU A 67 -8.18 -3.60 13.26
CA LEU A 67 -7.95 -3.55 14.71
C LEU A 67 -9.28 -3.74 15.46
N ASP A 68 -9.35 -4.74 16.31
CA ASP A 68 -10.53 -5.00 17.13
C ASP A 68 -10.54 -4.19 18.46
N GLU A 69 -11.64 -4.28 19.20
CA GLU A 69 -11.83 -3.61 20.48
C GLU A 69 -10.88 -4.09 21.60
N LYS A 70 -10.23 -5.24 21.40
CA LYS A 70 -9.23 -5.80 22.32
C LYS A 70 -7.80 -5.44 21.91
N GLU A 71 -7.65 -4.47 21.00
CA GLU A 71 -6.36 -4.07 20.44
C GLU A 71 -5.60 -5.23 19.76
N ARG A 72 -6.32 -6.16 19.13
CA ARG A 72 -5.73 -7.21 18.30
C ARG A 72 -5.84 -6.83 16.83
N VAL A 73 -4.80 -7.11 16.07
CA VAL A 73 -4.75 -6.95 14.62
C VAL A 73 -5.02 -8.30 13.95
N LEU A 74 -5.76 -8.26 12.85
CA LEU A 74 -5.94 -9.45 12.02
C LEU A 74 -4.75 -9.60 11.09
N LEU A 75 -4.07 -10.73 11.23
CA LEU A 75 -3.03 -11.17 10.32
C LEU A 75 -3.56 -12.30 9.44
N ILE A 76 -3.08 -12.34 8.21
CA ILE A 76 -3.27 -13.45 7.28
C ILE A 76 -1.93 -14.10 6.99
N ARG A 77 -1.92 -15.40 6.64
CA ARG A 77 -0.73 -16.09 6.17
C ARG A 77 -1.04 -16.83 4.89
N GLN A 78 -0.32 -16.52 3.83
CA GLN A 78 -0.49 -17.11 2.52
C GLN A 78 0.86 -17.40 1.86
N TYR A 79 0.87 -18.25 0.83
CA TYR A 79 2.07 -18.57 0.08
C TYR A 79 2.44 -17.42 -0.87
N ARG A 80 3.73 -17.06 -0.88
CA ARG A 80 4.29 -16.07 -1.80
C ARG A 80 5.41 -16.70 -2.61
N HIS A 81 5.10 -17.03 -3.87
CA HIS A 81 6.02 -17.73 -4.76
C HIS A 81 7.40 -17.08 -4.93
N PRO A 82 7.53 -15.73 -5.07
CA PRO A 82 8.83 -15.09 -5.27
C PRO A 82 9.81 -15.29 -4.12
N ILE A 83 9.33 -15.50 -2.90
CA ILE A 83 10.17 -15.76 -1.73
C ILE A 83 10.15 -17.23 -1.29
N GLY A 84 9.24 -18.05 -1.85
CA GLY A 84 9.11 -19.46 -1.54
C GLY A 84 8.61 -19.77 -0.12
N GLU A 85 7.92 -18.84 0.51
CA GLU A 85 7.48 -18.92 1.90
C GLU A 85 5.98 -18.70 2.05
N ARG A 86 5.43 -19.12 3.19
CA ARG A 86 4.12 -18.66 3.68
C ARG A 86 4.35 -17.46 4.59
N ASP A 87 4.11 -16.28 4.05
CA ASP A 87 4.38 -15.01 4.71
C ASP A 87 3.20 -14.56 5.59
N TRP A 88 3.49 -13.98 6.75
CA TRP A 88 2.49 -13.26 7.53
C TRP A 88 2.30 -11.86 6.99
N GLU A 89 1.06 -11.52 6.70
CA GLU A 89 0.66 -10.28 6.05
C GLU A 89 -0.58 -9.67 6.72
N ILE A 90 -1.01 -8.53 6.23
CA ILE A 90 -2.35 -7.97 6.44
C ILE A 90 -3.13 -8.04 5.13
N PRO A 91 -4.47 -8.09 5.13
CA PRO A 91 -5.27 -8.04 3.92
C PRO A 91 -4.84 -6.92 2.99
N ALA A 92 -4.65 -7.23 1.70
CA ALA A 92 -4.10 -6.29 0.73
C ALA A 92 -4.48 -6.66 -0.71
N GLY A 93 -4.73 -5.67 -1.55
CA GLY A 93 -5.02 -5.90 -2.95
C GLY A 93 -4.62 -4.76 -3.87
N LEU A 94 -4.69 -5.01 -5.16
CA LEU A 94 -4.22 -4.11 -6.20
C LEU A 94 -5.23 -2.99 -6.48
N LEU A 95 -4.70 -1.86 -6.92
CA LEU A 95 -5.48 -0.74 -7.45
C LEU A 95 -5.56 -0.85 -8.99
N ASP A 96 -6.19 -1.90 -9.48
CA ASP A 96 -6.28 -2.27 -10.89
C ASP A 96 -7.71 -2.20 -11.46
N ILE A 97 -8.71 -1.96 -10.62
CA ILE A 97 -10.11 -1.81 -11.07
C ILE A 97 -10.35 -0.35 -11.48
N ALA A 98 -10.69 -0.16 -12.75
CA ALA A 98 -10.94 1.17 -13.30
C ALA A 98 -12.09 1.89 -12.58
N GLY A 99 -11.83 3.09 -12.07
CA GLY A 99 -12.82 3.91 -11.38
C GLY A 99 -13.04 3.58 -9.91
N GLU A 100 -12.38 2.55 -9.38
CA GLU A 100 -12.38 2.24 -7.94
C GLU A 100 -11.41 3.17 -7.22
N ASP A 101 -11.87 3.80 -6.12
CA ASP A 101 -10.96 4.57 -5.26
C ASP A 101 -10.25 3.67 -4.24
N ALA A 102 -9.19 4.19 -3.63
CA ALA A 102 -8.36 3.41 -2.71
C ALA A 102 -9.12 2.93 -1.47
N LEU A 103 -10.11 3.67 -0.98
CA LEU A 103 -10.94 3.25 0.15
C LEU A 103 -11.89 2.13 -0.26
N GLY A 104 -12.51 2.24 -1.42
CA GLY A 104 -13.37 1.19 -2.00
C GLY A 104 -12.60 -0.11 -2.18
N ALA A 105 -11.40 -0.05 -2.77
CA ALA A 105 -10.51 -1.21 -2.90
C ALA A 105 -10.19 -1.83 -1.54
N ALA A 106 -9.81 -1.03 -0.53
CA ALA A 106 -9.51 -1.54 0.81
C ALA A 106 -10.71 -2.21 1.49
N GLN A 107 -11.91 -1.69 1.29
CA GLN A 107 -13.16 -2.28 1.80
C GLN A 107 -13.48 -3.59 1.12
N ARG A 108 -13.31 -3.65 -0.20
CA ARG A 108 -13.53 -4.86 -0.99
C ARG A 108 -12.55 -5.96 -0.59
N GLU A 109 -11.24 -5.67 -0.52
CA GLU A 109 -10.21 -6.65 -0.15
C GLU A 109 -10.40 -7.19 1.27
N LEU A 110 -10.77 -6.33 2.23
CA LEU A 110 -11.09 -6.78 3.59
C LEU A 110 -12.28 -7.76 3.60
N ALA A 111 -13.28 -7.54 2.76
CA ALA A 111 -14.42 -8.43 2.64
C ALA A 111 -14.06 -9.74 1.92
N GLU A 112 -13.35 -9.67 0.80
CA GLU A 112 -13.04 -10.82 -0.06
C GLU A 112 -12.05 -11.78 0.60
N GLU A 113 -10.94 -11.27 1.17
CA GLU A 113 -9.91 -12.11 1.77
C GLU A 113 -10.27 -12.65 3.15
N VAL A 114 -11.02 -11.89 3.96
CA VAL A 114 -11.19 -12.26 5.38
C VAL A 114 -12.64 -12.24 5.88
N ASP A 115 -13.62 -11.95 5.04
CA ASP A 115 -15.06 -11.88 5.37
C ASP A 115 -15.37 -10.84 6.45
N LEU A 116 -14.68 -9.70 6.42
CA LEU A 116 -14.87 -8.61 7.38
C LEU A 116 -15.25 -7.30 6.69
N GLN A 117 -15.96 -6.48 7.43
CA GLN A 117 -16.22 -5.07 7.14
C GLN A 117 -15.88 -4.23 8.38
N ALA A 118 -15.69 -2.92 8.19
CA ALA A 118 -15.36 -2.01 9.28
C ALA A 118 -16.18 -0.72 9.20
N ALA A 119 -16.47 -0.13 10.36
CA ALA A 119 -17.27 1.09 10.47
C ALA A 119 -16.42 2.37 10.40
N ASP A 120 -15.15 2.30 10.79
CA ASP A 120 -14.26 3.45 10.93
C ASP A 120 -12.94 3.22 10.19
N TRP A 121 -12.60 4.15 9.27
CA TRP A 121 -11.49 4.05 8.36
C TRP A 121 -10.61 5.29 8.39
N HIS A 122 -9.31 5.08 8.51
CA HIS A 122 -8.32 6.15 8.48
C HIS A 122 -7.09 5.73 7.68
N ILE A 123 -6.43 6.67 7.04
CA ILE A 123 -5.09 6.41 6.51
C ILE A 123 -4.12 6.29 7.67
N LEU A 124 -3.42 5.16 7.74
CA LEU A 124 -2.36 4.91 8.70
C LEU A 124 -1.01 5.36 8.15
N SER A 125 -0.69 4.97 6.93
CA SER A 125 0.52 5.42 6.21
C SER A 125 0.41 5.19 4.70
N ASP A 126 1.24 5.91 3.94
CA ASP A 126 1.54 5.64 2.54
C ASP A 126 3.02 5.25 2.43
N ILE A 127 3.33 4.16 1.75
CA ILE A 127 4.70 3.67 1.61
C ILE A 127 5.07 3.39 0.16
N ARG A 128 6.36 3.48 -0.14
CA ARG A 128 6.99 2.94 -1.35
C ARG A 128 7.81 1.72 -0.96
N THR A 129 7.47 0.57 -1.51
CA THR A 129 8.05 -0.73 -1.07
C THR A 129 9.48 -0.92 -1.53
N SER A 130 9.77 -0.64 -2.79
CA SER A 130 11.09 -0.85 -3.39
C SER A 130 11.40 0.21 -4.47
N PRO A 131 11.58 1.49 -4.10
CA PRO A 131 11.64 2.61 -5.05
C PRO A 131 12.85 2.59 -5.99
N GLY A 132 13.83 1.72 -5.75
CA GLY A 132 14.97 1.52 -6.66
C GLY A 132 14.66 0.70 -7.92
N GLY A 133 13.56 -0.04 -7.95
CA GLY A 133 13.22 -0.94 -9.07
C GLY A 133 11.73 -1.19 -9.27
N ASN A 134 10.87 -0.48 -8.53
CA ASN A 134 9.43 -0.67 -8.56
C ASN A 134 8.73 0.67 -8.34
N SER A 135 7.66 0.95 -9.09
CA SER A 135 6.84 2.16 -8.94
C SER A 135 5.71 2.03 -7.92
N GLU A 136 5.67 0.94 -7.16
CA GLU A 136 4.61 0.64 -6.21
C GLU A 136 4.46 1.71 -5.12
N ILE A 137 3.21 2.10 -4.90
CA ILE A 137 2.76 2.83 -3.71
C ILE A 137 1.71 1.97 -3.04
N VAL A 138 1.87 1.72 -1.75
CA VAL A 138 0.87 1.03 -0.94
C VAL A 138 0.29 2.01 0.07
N ARG A 139 -1.03 2.19 0.03
CA ARG A 139 -1.76 2.89 1.07
C ARG A 139 -2.22 1.91 2.13
N ILE A 140 -1.81 2.13 3.36
CA ILE A 140 -2.21 1.31 4.50
C ILE A 140 -3.32 2.03 5.26
N TYR A 141 -4.46 1.36 5.37
CA TYR A 141 -5.59 1.82 6.16
C TYR A 141 -5.61 1.17 7.55
N LEU A 142 -6.00 1.93 8.56
CA LEU A 142 -6.48 1.42 9.83
C LEU A 142 -8.00 1.27 9.74
N ALA A 143 -8.51 0.06 9.97
CA ALA A 143 -9.93 -0.27 9.99
C ALA A 143 -10.36 -0.68 11.41
N ARG A 144 -11.35 0.01 11.98
CA ARG A 144 -11.88 -0.24 13.32
C ARG A 144 -13.40 -0.43 13.30
N GLY A 145 -13.96 -0.94 14.43
CA GLY A 145 -15.37 -1.31 14.46
C GLY A 145 -15.66 -2.46 13.48
N VAL A 146 -14.78 -3.47 13.49
CA VAL A 146 -14.83 -4.60 12.57
C VAL A 146 -15.96 -5.55 12.93
N SER A 147 -16.64 -6.07 11.90
CA SER A 147 -17.70 -7.07 12.01
C SER A 147 -17.65 -8.01 10.80
N ALA A 148 -18.28 -9.18 10.91
CA ALA A 148 -18.39 -10.08 9.78
C ALA A 148 -19.26 -9.48 8.67
N THR A 149 -18.91 -9.78 7.40
CA THR A 149 -19.79 -9.50 6.26
C THR A 149 -21.00 -10.45 6.27
N ALA A 150 -22.07 -10.04 5.59
CA ALA A 150 -23.24 -10.92 5.41
C ALA A 150 -22.95 -12.07 4.45
N ASP A 151 -22.12 -11.83 3.45
CA ASP A 151 -21.72 -12.78 2.42
C ASP A 151 -20.34 -13.37 2.75
N VAL A 152 -20.14 -14.63 2.35
CA VAL A 152 -18.85 -15.32 2.39
C VAL A 152 -18.31 -15.39 0.97
N PHE A 153 -17.10 -14.91 0.77
CA PHE A 153 -16.49 -14.85 -0.55
C PHE A 153 -15.72 -16.15 -0.86
N ALA A 154 -15.84 -16.60 -2.11
CA ALA A 154 -15.04 -17.73 -2.61
C ALA A 154 -13.60 -17.25 -2.88
N ARG A 155 -12.62 -17.96 -2.33
CA ARG A 155 -11.20 -17.70 -2.55
C ARG A 155 -10.64 -18.64 -3.59
N THR A 156 -9.73 -18.16 -4.38
CA THR A 156 -9.09 -18.92 -5.48
C THR A 156 -7.57 -18.85 -5.37
N GLU A 157 -6.87 -19.67 -6.13
CA GLU A 157 -5.40 -19.69 -6.23
C GLU A 157 -4.72 -19.76 -4.86
N GLU A 158 -3.79 -18.87 -4.56
CA GLU A 158 -3.04 -18.83 -3.30
C GLU A 158 -3.90 -18.43 -2.09
N GLU A 159 -5.08 -17.87 -2.32
CA GLU A 159 -5.99 -17.44 -1.26
C GLU A 159 -6.81 -18.58 -0.64
N VAL A 160 -6.90 -19.74 -1.31
CA VAL A 160 -7.71 -20.90 -0.87
C VAL A 160 -7.35 -21.37 0.52
N ASP A 161 -6.08 -21.28 0.90
CA ASP A 161 -5.55 -21.75 2.18
C ASP A 161 -5.07 -20.62 3.10
N ILE A 162 -5.59 -19.39 2.94
CA ILE A 162 -5.30 -18.27 3.84
C ILE A 162 -5.62 -18.67 5.28
N GLU A 163 -4.59 -18.61 6.12
CA GLU A 163 -4.72 -18.72 7.57
C GLU A 163 -4.99 -17.35 8.17
N LYS A 164 -6.02 -17.22 9.01
CA LYS A 164 -6.39 -15.97 9.69
C LYS A 164 -6.07 -16.06 11.17
N ARG A 165 -5.43 -15.03 11.74
CA ARG A 165 -5.12 -15.00 13.17
C ARG A 165 -5.27 -13.59 13.74
N TRP A 166 -6.04 -13.45 14.81
CA TRP A 166 -6.07 -12.24 15.62
C TRP A 166 -4.93 -12.26 16.63
N VAL A 167 -4.06 -11.25 16.57
CA VAL A 167 -2.83 -11.15 17.37
C VAL A 167 -2.84 -9.81 18.10
N PRO A 168 -2.51 -9.74 19.41
CA PRO A 168 -2.31 -8.46 20.08
C PRO A 168 -1.34 -7.57 19.31
N LEU A 169 -1.63 -6.28 19.16
CA LEU A 169 -0.76 -5.36 18.42
C LEU A 169 0.68 -5.38 18.93
N ASP A 170 0.86 -5.46 20.27
CA ASP A 170 2.19 -5.51 20.87
C ASP A 170 2.94 -6.80 20.50
N GLU A 171 2.26 -7.97 20.46
CA GLU A 171 2.86 -9.24 20.01
C GLU A 171 3.29 -9.18 18.55
N ALA A 172 2.48 -8.56 17.66
CA ALA A 172 2.83 -8.39 16.26
C ALA A 172 4.06 -7.49 16.08
N VAL A 173 4.16 -6.42 16.86
CA VAL A 173 5.33 -5.53 16.90
C VAL A 173 6.57 -6.30 17.38
N ASP A 174 6.46 -7.06 18.47
CA ASP A 174 7.58 -7.84 19.01
C ASP A 174 8.08 -8.87 18.00
N ALA A 175 7.18 -9.59 17.31
CA ALA A 175 7.53 -10.55 16.27
C ALA A 175 8.25 -9.90 15.09
N PHE A 176 7.84 -8.71 14.66
CA PHE A 176 8.52 -7.96 13.62
C PHE A 176 9.92 -7.49 14.07
N LEU A 177 10.04 -6.96 15.28
CA LEU A 177 11.32 -6.51 15.83
C LEU A 177 12.29 -7.69 16.08
N ALA A 178 11.77 -8.87 16.40
CA ALA A 178 12.55 -10.10 16.51
C ALA A 178 12.97 -10.68 15.14
N ARG A 179 12.44 -10.15 14.03
CA ARG A 179 12.64 -10.65 12.65
C ARG A 179 11.99 -12.01 12.38
N ASP A 180 11.02 -12.40 13.20
CA ASP A 180 10.18 -13.58 12.97
C ASP A 180 9.14 -13.34 11.88
N ILE A 181 8.83 -12.05 11.60
CA ILE A 181 8.01 -11.57 10.50
C ILE A 181 8.86 -10.58 9.71
N GLN A 182 8.87 -10.70 8.35
CA GLN A 182 9.72 -9.88 7.50
C GLN A 182 8.94 -9.06 6.46
N ASN A 183 7.64 -9.27 6.32
CA ASN A 183 6.81 -8.52 5.39
C ASN A 183 6.86 -7.02 5.69
N SER A 184 7.29 -6.22 4.73
CA SER A 184 7.53 -4.77 4.92
C SER A 184 6.23 -3.99 5.11
N ILE A 185 5.14 -4.40 4.46
CA ILE A 185 3.82 -3.75 4.57
C ILE A 185 3.26 -3.99 5.97
N LEU A 186 3.25 -5.26 6.42
CA LEU A 186 2.84 -5.61 7.78
C LEU A 186 3.70 -4.90 8.83
N GLY A 187 5.03 -4.93 8.67
CA GLY A 187 5.96 -4.28 9.61
C GLY A 187 5.71 -2.77 9.73
N ASN A 188 5.53 -2.09 8.59
CA ASN A 188 5.17 -0.66 8.61
C ASN A 188 3.82 -0.45 9.30
N ALA A 189 2.80 -1.25 8.98
CA ALA A 189 1.46 -1.13 9.53
C ALA A 189 1.45 -1.25 11.07
N VAL A 190 2.07 -2.31 11.62
CA VAL A 190 2.06 -2.54 13.08
C VAL A 190 2.89 -1.49 13.82
N LEU A 191 4.03 -1.07 13.29
CA LEU A 191 4.85 -0.02 13.90
C LEU A 191 4.15 1.34 13.85
N ALA A 192 3.54 1.70 12.71
CA ALA A 192 2.78 2.93 12.56
C ALA A 192 1.57 2.97 13.51
N ALA A 193 0.83 1.86 13.63
CA ALA A 193 -0.29 1.74 14.55
C ALA A 193 0.17 1.83 16.01
N TYR A 194 1.24 1.15 16.37
CA TYR A 194 1.81 1.18 17.72
C TYR A 194 2.21 2.62 18.13
N VAL A 195 2.93 3.32 17.26
CA VAL A 195 3.32 4.72 17.51
C VAL A 195 2.11 5.65 17.51
N SER A 196 1.17 5.47 16.58
CA SER A 196 -0.07 6.27 16.51
C SER A 196 -0.92 6.10 17.77
N ARG A 197 -1.07 4.86 18.25
CA ARG A 197 -1.74 4.54 19.53
C ARG A 197 -1.11 5.29 20.70
N ALA A 198 0.21 5.24 20.83
CA ALA A 198 0.95 5.94 21.87
C ALA A 198 0.78 7.46 21.81
N LYS A 199 0.46 8.01 20.64
CA LYS A 199 0.13 9.44 20.42
C LYS A 199 -1.36 9.74 20.46
N GLY A 200 -2.21 8.83 20.93
CA GLY A 200 -3.67 9.01 20.99
C GLY A 200 -4.34 9.07 19.62
N TRP A 201 -3.77 8.43 18.60
CA TRP A 201 -4.27 8.31 17.23
C TRP A 201 -4.36 9.64 16.45
N VAL A 202 -3.71 10.69 16.90
CA VAL A 202 -3.75 12.03 16.25
C VAL A 202 -2.97 12.09 14.94
N THR A 203 -2.25 11.03 14.58
CA THR A 203 -1.44 10.94 13.36
C THR A 203 -2.22 10.38 12.17
N LEU A 204 -3.44 9.92 12.40
CA LEU A 204 -4.27 9.30 11.36
C LEU A 204 -4.74 10.34 10.33
N GLY A 205 -4.69 9.95 9.05
CA GLY A 205 -5.19 10.77 7.95
C GLY A 205 -6.65 10.46 7.60
N PRO A 206 -7.37 11.40 6.95
CA PRO A 206 -8.74 11.18 6.50
C PRO A 206 -8.77 10.11 5.42
N ALA A 207 -9.66 9.12 5.53
CA ALA A 207 -9.73 7.94 4.66
C ALA A 207 -9.84 8.28 3.15
N VAL A 208 -10.51 9.39 2.82
CA VAL A 208 -10.75 9.82 1.44
C VAL A 208 -9.68 10.76 0.87
N ALA A 209 -8.54 10.96 1.58
CA ALA A 209 -7.48 11.79 1.02
C ALA A 209 -6.91 11.16 -0.27
N PRO A 210 -6.54 11.98 -1.28
CA PRO A 210 -6.00 11.47 -2.53
C PRO A 210 -4.72 10.67 -2.29
N LEU A 211 -4.47 9.68 -3.14
CA LEU A 211 -3.19 8.96 -3.14
C LEU A 211 -2.03 9.92 -3.47
N PRO A 212 -0.83 9.66 -2.96
CA PRO A 212 0.36 10.35 -3.42
C PRO A 212 0.50 10.24 -4.95
N PRO A 213 0.99 11.30 -5.63
CA PRO A 213 1.12 11.27 -7.07
C PRO A 213 2.10 10.17 -7.52
N ARG A 214 1.75 9.48 -8.59
CA ARG A 214 2.66 8.54 -9.27
C ARG A 214 3.63 9.31 -10.15
N ALA A 215 4.90 8.97 -10.08
CA ALA A 215 5.91 9.57 -10.94
C ALA A 215 5.77 9.11 -12.40
N VAL A 216 5.28 7.89 -12.61
CA VAL A 216 5.10 7.28 -13.93
C VAL A 216 3.62 6.99 -14.12
N PRO A 217 2.96 7.58 -15.14
CA PRO A 217 1.59 7.25 -15.48
C PRO A 217 1.49 5.78 -15.91
N LEU A 218 0.41 5.11 -15.51
CA LEU A 218 0.04 3.84 -16.15
C LEU A 218 -0.28 4.14 -17.62
N GLN A 219 0.25 3.34 -18.54
CA GLN A 219 -0.18 3.41 -19.95
C GLN A 219 -1.51 2.68 -20.07
N ASP A 220 -2.46 3.29 -20.77
CA ASP A 220 -3.75 2.71 -21.15
C ASP A 220 -3.55 1.47 -22.05
#